data_a85dbddb50963af5aae282cc89e7e833
#
_entry.id   a85dbddb50963af5aae282cc89e7e833
#
_cell.length_a   1.000
_cell.length_b   1.000
_cell.length_c   1.000
_cell.angle_alpha   90.00
_cell.angle_beta   90.00
_cell.angle_gamma   90.00
#
_symmetry.space_group_name_H-M   'P 1'
#
loop_
_entity.id
_entity.type
_entity.pdbx_description
1 polymer ?
#
loop_
_entity_poly.entity_id
_entity_poly.type
_entity_poly.pdbx_seq_one_letter_code
_entity_poly.pdbx_strand_id
1 'polypeptide(L)'
;MASSLVAWTQTRPTSGDDGDDRRGARRWWLLWSCLIAIAVLIGSLVSGNTLRHQQSFSILDEGAHYDYVLDLSHGHIPRSGDHLSQETMRAISCLGAYNQPSHGCRITTRNPADFAAGGYSYEAVDQPPLGYLPYLLTARPNDAPRQALLAARWGGFIWSVIAAAALIWAGWLAALSLLELCAVLSISLLSPVAVNVSATVTNDSSAVAAGAFVLVTYLVARRRDRPLLVIGLLVGVLTGLMKGLFVVAPFTLLVGVVLADVAARRKPTKATFVSRYGCVLAMTVGAIVGYGAWIVLVDARAVVSTSVVLHALQGFSTTGHVRPTTILNGVESELSGLIAWVPAPLYWIWNLAVYGSLAGMVVLQGPVGRPQLRAMAIAIFVGILALAVAFPVLNFAEGHYDFAVPTRYALPLLPIIGYVLARSLRGRGLLVIGAILPALAVFDQVYTNQF
;
A
#
# COMPACT_ATOMS: atom_id res chain seq x y z
N MET A 1 -31.29 25.55 0.94
CA MET A 1 -30.49 24.76 1.93
C MET A 1 -29.35 23.97 1.26
N ALA A 2 -28.54 24.64 0.41
CA ALA A 2 -27.43 24.03 -0.32
C ALA A 2 -26.04 24.43 0.24
N SER A 3 -26.00 25.16 1.36
CA SER A 3 -24.81 25.90 1.78
C SER A 3 -23.90 25.21 2.79
N SER A 4 -24.25 24.06 3.38
CA SER A 4 -23.45 23.46 4.45
C SER A 4 -22.40 22.41 4.01
N LEU A 5 -22.39 21.99 2.75
CA LEU A 5 -21.35 21.08 2.21
C LEU A 5 -20.16 21.83 1.63
N VAL A 6 -20.34 23.09 1.31
CA VAL A 6 -19.31 23.97 0.76
C VAL A 6 -18.27 24.36 1.80
N ALA A 7 -18.57 24.22 3.09
CA ALA A 7 -17.63 24.55 4.18
C ALA A 7 -16.34 23.70 4.23
N TRP A 8 -16.21 22.68 3.38
CA TRP A 8 -14.99 21.87 3.29
C TRP A 8 -13.95 22.43 2.31
N THR A 9 -14.36 23.33 1.39
CA THR A 9 -13.47 23.82 0.33
C THR A 9 -13.56 25.30 0.07
N GLN A 10 -14.41 26.07 0.75
CA GLN A 10 -14.57 27.49 0.49
C GLN A 10 -14.21 28.37 1.70
N THR A 11 -12.95 28.77 1.78
CA THR A 11 -12.64 30.18 1.85
C THR A 11 -11.94 30.53 0.53
N ARG A 12 -12.73 30.93 -0.49
CA ARG A 12 -12.16 31.70 -1.60
C ARG A 12 -11.63 32.99 -1.01
N PRO A 13 -10.36 33.33 -1.17
CA PRO A 13 -9.92 34.69 -0.98
C PRO A 13 -10.59 35.54 -2.05
N THR A 14 -11.31 36.56 -1.62
CA THR A 14 -11.81 37.64 -2.46
C THR A 14 -10.62 38.31 -3.16
N SER A 15 -10.78 38.55 -4.44
CA SER A 15 -9.86 39.25 -5.33
C SER A 15 -9.38 40.58 -4.76
N GLY A 16 -8.07 40.78 -4.74
CA GLY A 16 -7.44 42.06 -4.61
C GLY A 16 -6.33 42.07 -3.59
N ASP A 17 -5.14 41.57 -3.94
CA ASP A 17 -3.87 42.18 -3.54
C ASP A 17 -2.67 41.40 -4.12
N ASP A 18 -1.63 42.10 -4.56
CA ASP A 18 -0.33 41.56 -5.01
C ASP A 18 0.41 40.74 -3.92
N GLY A 19 -0.15 40.66 -2.71
CA GLY A 19 0.28 39.80 -1.62
C GLY A 19 0.02 38.31 -1.83
N ASP A 20 -0.89 37.93 -2.74
CA ASP A 20 -1.33 36.53 -2.91
C ASP A 20 -0.34 35.69 -3.75
N ASP A 21 0.34 36.33 -4.71
CA ASP A 21 1.37 35.66 -5.51
C ASP A 21 2.61 35.27 -4.68
N ARG A 22 3.01 36.11 -3.73
CA ARG A 22 4.13 35.80 -2.82
C ARG A 22 3.77 34.70 -1.80
N ARG A 23 2.51 34.62 -1.37
CA ARG A 23 2.01 33.53 -0.52
C ARG A 23 1.94 32.21 -1.27
N GLY A 24 1.53 32.25 -2.54
CA GLY A 24 1.52 31.10 -3.44
C GLY A 24 2.93 30.54 -3.64
N ALA A 25 3.88 31.38 -4.04
CA ALA A 25 5.27 30.98 -4.24
C ALA A 25 5.92 30.41 -2.97
N ARG A 26 5.71 31.05 -1.79
CA ARG A 26 6.21 30.55 -0.51
C ARG A 26 5.64 29.17 -0.12
N ARG A 27 4.37 28.91 -0.42
CA ARG A 27 3.76 27.59 -0.21
C ARG A 27 4.39 26.51 -1.12
N TRP A 28 4.68 26.84 -2.37
CA TRP A 28 5.36 25.92 -3.30
C TRP A 28 6.76 25.55 -2.83
N TRP A 29 7.55 26.49 -2.37
CA TRP A 29 8.88 26.23 -1.81
C TRP A 29 8.81 25.33 -0.58
N LEU A 30 7.87 25.56 0.32
CA LEU A 30 7.67 24.68 1.48
C LEU A 30 7.28 23.24 1.07
N LEU A 31 6.39 23.10 0.10
CA LEU A 31 5.98 21.77 -0.40
C LEU A 31 7.16 21.02 -1.04
N TRP A 32 7.95 21.68 -1.87
CA TRP A 32 9.16 21.10 -2.46
C TRP A 32 10.22 20.74 -1.40
N SER A 33 10.41 21.61 -0.41
CA SER A 33 11.32 21.33 0.71
C SER A 33 10.87 20.11 1.52
N CYS A 34 9.57 19.98 1.79
CA CYS A 34 9.01 18.79 2.43
C CYS A 34 9.23 17.53 1.59
N LEU A 35 8.99 17.60 0.28
CA LEU A 35 9.22 16.47 -0.62
C LEU A 35 10.68 16.02 -0.59
N ILE A 36 11.61 16.96 -0.71
CA ILE A 36 13.05 16.66 -0.68
C ILE A 36 13.44 16.06 0.69
N ALA A 37 13.00 16.68 1.80
CA ALA A 37 13.31 16.19 3.14
C ALA A 37 12.78 14.76 3.36
N ILE A 38 11.55 14.48 2.90
CA ILE A 38 10.95 13.14 2.99
C ILE A 38 11.65 12.16 2.07
N ALA A 39 11.98 12.55 0.84
CA ALA A 39 12.75 11.69 -0.06
C ALA A 39 14.11 11.34 0.55
N VAL A 40 14.81 12.32 1.13
CA VAL A 40 16.09 12.09 1.83
C VAL A 40 15.89 11.18 3.05
N LEU A 41 14.86 11.39 3.86
CA LEU A 41 14.58 10.59 5.04
C LEU A 41 14.25 9.14 4.65
N ILE A 42 13.32 8.92 3.73
CA ILE A 42 12.96 7.58 3.26
C ILE A 42 14.17 6.91 2.61
N GLY A 43 14.92 7.63 1.76
CA GLY A 43 16.13 7.11 1.14
C GLY A 43 17.19 6.71 2.17
N SER A 44 17.35 7.49 3.24
CA SER A 44 18.26 7.16 4.34
C SER A 44 17.80 5.93 5.12
N LEU A 45 16.48 5.79 5.35
CA LEU A 45 15.89 4.64 6.04
C LEU A 45 16.02 3.37 5.18
N VAL A 46 15.66 3.45 3.90
CA VAL A 46 15.80 2.35 2.95
C VAL A 46 17.27 1.93 2.83
N SER A 47 18.18 2.88 2.66
CA SER A 47 19.61 2.60 2.60
C SER A 47 20.13 2.02 3.91
N GLY A 48 19.74 2.58 5.05
CA GLY A 48 20.16 2.12 6.37
C GLY A 48 19.67 0.70 6.65
N ASN A 49 18.43 0.41 6.36
CA ASN A 49 17.84 -0.92 6.49
C ASN A 49 18.53 -1.93 5.56
N THR A 50 18.68 -1.56 4.28
CA THR A 50 19.28 -2.41 3.25
C THR A 50 20.75 -2.73 3.53
N LEU A 51 21.53 -1.75 4.00
CA LEU A 51 22.97 -1.92 4.24
C LEU A 51 23.25 -2.69 5.53
N ARG A 52 22.45 -2.55 6.56
CA ARG A 52 22.72 -3.11 7.89
C ARG A 52 22.19 -4.55 8.06
N HIS A 53 21.05 -4.89 7.48
CA HIS A 53 20.30 -6.08 7.86
C HIS A 53 20.05 -7.10 6.78
N GLN A 54 20.10 -6.72 5.51
CA GLN A 54 19.62 -7.61 4.46
C GLN A 54 20.73 -7.98 3.48
N GLN A 55 21.65 -8.80 3.97
CA GLN A 55 22.55 -9.51 3.07
C GLN A 55 21.85 -10.66 2.36
N SER A 56 20.68 -11.09 2.85
CA SER A 56 19.82 -12.15 2.32
C SER A 56 18.51 -11.58 1.74
N PHE A 57 17.78 -12.44 1.05
CA PHE A 57 16.41 -12.14 0.64
C PHE A 57 15.48 -12.04 1.85
N SER A 58 14.55 -11.08 1.79
CA SER A 58 13.52 -10.87 2.80
C SER A 58 12.53 -12.04 2.86
N ILE A 59 11.86 -12.17 3.99
CA ILE A 59 10.74 -13.11 4.21
C ILE A 59 9.47 -12.74 3.41
N LEU A 60 9.44 -11.59 2.73
CA LEU A 60 8.29 -11.09 1.98
C LEU A 60 8.27 -11.64 0.54
N ASP A 61 8.61 -12.91 0.37
CA ASP A 61 8.62 -13.59 -0.92
C ASP A 61 9.54 -12.90 -1.96
N GLU A 62 10.51 -12.14 -1.43
CA GLU A 62 11.38 -11.28 -2.25
C GLU A 62 12.11 -12.04 -3.35
N GLY A 63 12.42 -13.32 -3.13
CA GLY A 63 13.08 -14.15 -4.14
C GLY A 63 12.24 -14.31 -5.40
N ALA A 64 10.95 -14.61 -5.27
CA ALA A 64 10.03 -14.75 -6.39
C ALA A 64 9.75 -13.39 -7.07
N HIS A 65 9.61 -12.32 -6.28
CA HIS A 65 9.45 -10.98 -6.82
C HIS A 65 10.70 -10.47 -7.55
N TYR A 66 11.89 -10.82 -7.05
CA TYR A 66 13.15 -10.50 -7.71
C TYR A 66 13.28 -11.22 -9.06
N ASP A 67 12.92 -12.50 -9.10
CA ASP A 67 12.85 -13.29 -10.33
C ASP A 67 11.92 -12.64 -11.36
N TYR A 68 10.74 -12.24 -10.93
CA TYR A 68 9.78 -11.53 -11.77
C TYR A 68 10.37 -10.25 -12.38
N VAL A 69 11.14 -9.47 -11.59
CA VAL A 69 11.81 -8.25 -12.08
C VAL A 69 12.89 -8.60 -13.12
N LEU A 70 13.67 -9.66 -12.88
CA LEU A 70 14.68 -10.12 -13.83
C LEU A 70 14.03 -10.56 -15.15
N ASP A 71 13.00 -11.38 -15.11
CA ASP A 71 12.25 -11.80 -16.28
C ASP A 71 11.70 -10.61 -17.07
N LEU A 72 11.05 -9.66 -16.39
CA LEU A 72 10.59 -8.43 -17.02
C LEU A 72 11.74 -7.63 -17.66
N SER A 73 12.92 -7.59 -17.04
CA SER A 73 14.08 -6.89 -17.59
C SER A 73 14.59 -7.52 -18.88
N HIS A 74 14.33 -8.82 -19.06
CA HIS A 74 14.60 -9.57 -20.30
C HIS A 74 13.43 -9.54 -21.29
N GLY A 75 12.35 -8.79 -20.99
CA GLY A 75 11.15 -8.70 -21.85
C GLY A 75 10.22 -9.89 -21.72
N HIS A 76 10.39 -10.74 -20.71
CA HIS A 76 9.57 -11.90 -20.44
C HIS A 76 8.61 -11.59 -19.27
N ILE A 77 7.33 -11.93 -19.44
CA ILE A 77 6.36 -11.93 -18.34
C ILE A 77 6.23 -13.39 -17.86
N PRO A 78 6.58 -13.71 -16.61
CA PRO A 78 6.51 -15.08 -16.08
C PRO A 78 5.11 -15.68 -16.23
N ARG A 79 5.02 -17.00 -16.30
CA ARG A 79 3.78 -17.75 -16.45
C ARG A 79 3.64 -18.75 -15.30
N SER A 80 2.42 -19.06 -14.94
CA SER A 80 2.17 -20.13 -13.97
C SER A 80 2.78 -21.44 -14.47
N GLY A 81 3.64 -22.05 -13.64
CA GLY A 81 4.43 -23.23 -13.98
C GLY A 81 5.87 -22.96 -14.44
N ASP A 82 6.25 -21.68 -14.65
CA ASP A 82 7.66 -21.36 -14.87
C ASP A 82 8.46 -21.56 -13.56
N HIS A 83 9.69 -22.01 -13.69
CA HIS A 83 10.63 -22.11 -12.57
C HIS A 83 11.41 -20.82 -12.41
N LEU A 84 11.93 -20.60 -11.20
CA LEU A 84 12.88 -19.54 -10.94
C LEU A 84 14.05 -19.60 -11.94
N SER A 85 14.47 -18.45 -12.43
CA SER A 85 15.63 -18.32 -13.31
C SER A 85 16.90 -18.84 -12.64
N GLN A 86 17.87 -19.33 -13.42
CA GLN A 86 19.16 -19.76 -12.89
C GLN A 86 19.90 -18.63 -12.16
N GLU A 87 19.65 -17.40 -12.57
CA GLU A 87 20.20 -16.20 -11.96
C GLU A 87 19.62 -15.98 -10.55
N THR A 88 18.30 -16.08 -10.40
CA THR A 88 17.62 -15.99 -9.11
C THR A 88 18.01 -17.13 -8.18
N MET A 89 18.01 -18.36 -8.68
CA MET A 89 18.45 -19.53 -7.89
C MET A 89 19.90 -19.37 -7.41
N ARG A 90 20.79 -18.84 -8.24
CA ARG A 90 22.15 -18.51 -7.86
C ARG A 90 22.20 -17.41 -6.79
N ALA A 91 21.39 -16.35 -6.94
CA ALA A 91 21.33 -15.28 -5.97
C ALA A 91 20.83 -15.76 -4.61
N ILE A 92 19.75 -16.54 -4.56
CA ILE A 92 19.18 -17.15 -3.33
C ILE A 92 20.24 -18.05 -2.67
N SER A 93 20.91 -18.91 -3.44
CA SER A 93 21.93 -19.79 -2.88
C SER A 93 23.14 -19.03 -2.34
N CYS A 94 23.51 -17.92 -2.98
CA CYS A 94 24.63 -17.08 -2.55
C CYS A 94 24.31 -16.28 -1.29
N LEU A 95 23.12 -15.66 -1.24
CA LEU A 95 22.74 -14.72 -0.21
C LEU A 95 21.91 -15.35 0.91
N GLY A 96 21.25 -16.46 0.63
CA GLY A 96 20.23 -17.05 1.48
C GLY A 96 18.86 -16.36 1.32
N ALA A 97 17.82 -17.07 1.73
CA ALA A 97 16.46 -16.56 1.84
C ALA A 97 15.84 -17.10 3.14
N TYR A 98 14.65 -16.62 3.48
CA TYR A 98 13.91 -17.17 4.62
C TYR A 98 13.77 -18.70 4.44
N ASN A 99 14.13 -19.44 5.47
CA ASN A 99 14.17 -20.92 5.48
C ASN A 99 15.20 -21.58 4.52
N GLN A 100 16.02 -20.80 3.84
CA GLN A 100 17.10 -21.31 3.01
C GLN A 100 18.43 -20.64 3.38
N PRO A 101 19.31 -21.31 4.12
CA PRO A 101 20.61 -20.74 4.46
C PRO A 101 21.48 -20.54 3.22
N SER A 102 22.38 -19.58 3.27
CA SER A 102 23.37 -19.38 2.21
C SER A 102 24.26 -20.62 2.07
N HIS A 103 24.39 -21.12 0.84
CA HIS A 103 25.29 -22.21 0.48
C HIS A 103 26.60 -21.73 -0.17
N GLY A 104 26.76 -20.38 -0.24
CA GLY A 104 27.90 -19.71 -0.87
C GLY A 104 27.73 -19.48 -2.36
N CYS A 105 28.46 -18.49 -2.87
CA CYS A 105 28.31 -17.99 -4.24
C CYS A 105 29.02 -18.85 -5.30
N ARG A 106 29.80 -19.87 -4.89
CA ARG A 106 30.59 -20.69 -5.81
C ARG A 106 29.85 -21.85 -6.46
N ILE A 107 28.64 -22.16 -5.99
CA ILE A 107 27.85 -23.25 -6.54
C ILE A 107 27.31 -22.84 -7.92
N THR A 108 27.60 -23.61 -8.95
CA THR A 108 27.28 -23.27 -10.36
C THR A 108 26.03 -23.94 -10.89
N THR A 109 25.69 -25.14 -10.41
CA THR A 109 24.51 -25.89 -10.82
C THR A 109 23.42 -25.78 -9.78
N ARG A 110 22.21 -25.53 -10.24
CA ARG A 110 21.01 -25.38 -9.41
C ARG A 110 19.93 -26.30 -9.93
N ASN A 111 19.48 -27.17 -9.05
CA ASN A 111 18.29 -27.98 -9.31
C ASN A 111 17.07 -27.23 -8.73
N PRO A 112 16.02 -26.93 -9.51
CA PRO A 112 14.80 -26.32 -8.99
C PRO A 112 14.23 -27.06 -7.76
N ALA A 113 14.35 -28.38 -7.69
CA ALA A 113 13.86 -29.17 -6.57
C ALA A 113 14.55 -28.85 -5.22
N ASP A 114 15.71 -28.18 -5.24
CA ASP A 114 16.42 -27.77 -4.02
C ASP A 114 15.88 -26.47 -3.42
N PHE A 115 14.90 -25.82 -4.09
CA PHE A 115 14.31 -24.54 -3.68
C PHE A 115 12.88 -24.74 -3.16
N ALA A 116 12.41 -23.76 -2.39
CA ALA A 116 11.04 -23.73 -1.90
C ALA A 116 10.04 -23.93 -3.06
N ALA A 117 8.94 -24.62 -2.81
CA ALA A 117 7.92 -24.95 -3.80
C ALA A 117 8.45 -25.67 -5.05
N GLY A 118 9.54 -26.46 -4.94
CA GLY A 118 10.15 -27.11 -6.09
C GLY A 118 10.74 -26.14 -7.11
N GLY A 119 11.09 -24.93 -6.67
CA GLY A 119 11.67 -23.89 -7.50
C GLY A 119 10.70 -23.22 -8.48
N TYR A 120 9.39 -23.39 -8.31
CA TYR A 120 8.41 -22.65 -9.09
C TYR A 120 8.36 -21.17 -8.65
N SER A 121 8.22 -20.27 -9.62
CA SER A 121 8.01 -18.84 -9.37
C SER A 121 6.51 -18.57 -9.12
N TYR A 122 5.97 -19.07 -8.01
CA TYR A 122 4.51 -19.11 -7.78
C TYR A 122 3.92 -17.86 -7.14
N GLU A 123 4.69 -17.16 -6.30
CA GLU A 123 4.13 -16.04 -5.48
C GLU A 123 3.98 -14.73 -6.25
N ALA A 124 4.74 -14.58 -7.33
CA ALA A 124 4.77 -13.36 -8.12
C ALA A 124 4.08 -13.48 -9.49
N VAL A 125 3.89 -14.70 -10.03
CA VAL A 125 3.37 -14.89 -11.40
C VAL A 125 1.94 -14.39 -11.58
N ASP A 126 1.12 -14.42 -10.54
CA ASP A 126 -0.26 -13.92 -10.57
C ASP A 126 -0.32 -12.41 -10.41
N GLN A 127 0.81 -11.77 -10.12
CA GLN A 127 0.84 -10.34 -9.87
C GLN A 127 0.97 -9.57 -11.19
N PRO A 128 0.20 -8.47 -11.36
CA PRO A 128 0.32 -7.64 -12.54
C PRO A 128 1.67 -6.91 -12.59
N PRO A 129 2.22 -6.65 -13.81
CA PRO A 129 3.57 -6.12 -13.98
C PRO A 129 3.71 -4.64 -13.57
N LEU A 130 2.62 -3.89 -13.48
CA LEU A 130 2.67 -2.43 -13.24
C LEU A 130 3.34 -2.09 -11.90
N GLY A 131 3.12 -2.92 -10.86
CA GLY A 131 3.76 -2.75 -9.57
C GLY A 131 5.29 -2.87 -9.61
N TYR A 132 5.83 -3.52 -10.64
CA TYR A 132 7.28 -3.73 -10.79
C TYR A 132 7.99 -2.75 -11.71
N LEU A 133 7.27 -1.85 -12.41
CA LEU A 133 7.90 -0.97 -13.40
C LEU A 133 9.08 -0.13 -12.85
N PRO A 134 9.04 0.48 -11.66
CA PRO A 134 10.19 1.22 -11.14
C PRO A 134 11.42 0.34 -10.90
N TYR A 135 11.23 -0.94 -10.61
CA TYR A 135 12.34 -1.87 -10.41
C TYR A 135 13.13 -2.11 -11.70
N LEU A 136 12.49 -2.01 -12.87
CA LEU A 136 13.17 -2.12 -14.17
C LEU A 136 14.17 -0.99 -14.39
N LEU A 137 13.97 0.17 -13.77
CA LEU A 137 14.90 1.31 -13.84
C LEU A 137 16.15 1.09 -12.99
N THR A 138 16.07 0.22 -11.99
CA THR A 138 17.12 0.00 -10.99
C THR A 138 17.74 -1.39 -11.07
N ALA A 139 17.07 -2.37 -11.68
CA ALA A 139 17.56 -3.73 -11.84
C ALA A 139 18.89 -3.75 -12.64
N ARG A 140 19.84 -4.56 -12.15
CA ARG A 140 21.16 -4.77 -12.78
C ARG A 140 21.46 -6.26 -12.84
N PRO A 141 20.85 -6.98 -13.79
CA PRO A 141 20.94 -8.44 -13.84
C PRO A 141 22.36 -8.98 -13.96
N ASN A 142 23.27 -8.26 -14.60
CA ASN A 142 24.63 -8.72 -14.83
C ASN A 142 25.60 -8.44 -13.67
N ASP A 143 25.16 -7.79 -12.60
CA ASP A 143 25.99 -7.50 -11.44
C ASP A 143 26.13 -8.75 -10.54
N ALA A 144 27.09 -8.72 -9.61
CA ALA A 144 27.19 -9.73 -8.58
C ALA A 144 25.87 -9.81 -7.76
N PRO A 145 25.41 -11.00 -7.31
CA PRO A 145 24.08 -11.20 -6.73
C PRO A 145 23.69 -10.16 -5.65
N ARG A 146 24.62 -9.82 -4.78
CA ARG A 146 24.39 -8.82 -3.73
C ARG A 146 24.15 -7.42 -4.30
N GLN A 147 24.95 -7.01 -5.29
CA GLN A 147 24.83 -5.68 -5.90
C GLN A 147 23.56 -5.59 -6.74
N ALA A 148 23.21 -6.66 -7.47
CA ALA A 148 22.01 -6.77 -8.24
C ALA A 148 20.73 -6.65 -7.36
N LEU A 149 20.69 -7.38 -6.23
CA LEU A 149 19.58 -7.29 -5.28
C LEU A 149 19.48 -5.89 -4.65
N LEU A 150 20.61 -5.31 -4.22
CA LEU A 150 20.63 -3.95 -3.66
C LEU A 150 20.17 -2.91 -4.67
N ALA A 151 20.58 -3.02 -5.93
CA ALA A 151 20.16 -2.14 -7.00
C ALA A 151 18.63 -2.28 -7.25
N ALA A 152 18.12 -3.51 -7.33
CA ALA A 152 16.70 -3.75 -7.52
C ALA A 152 15.85 -3.11 -6.41
N ARG A 153 16.25 -3.22 -5.13
CA ARG A 153 15.52 -2.64 -3.98
C ARG A 153 15.26 -1.14 -4.09
N TRP A 154 16.09 -0.38 -4.83
CA TRP A 154 15.82 1.04 -5.08
C TRP A 154 14.53 1.31 -5.86
N GLY A 155 13.99 0.31 -6.56
CA GLY A 155 12.69 0.41 -7.22
C GLY A 155 11.54 0.70 -6.23
N GLY A 156 11.58 0.09 -5.06
CA GLY A 156 10.60 0.36 -3.98
C GLY A 156 10.68 1.79 -3.46
N PHE A 157 11.90 2.35 -3.36
CA PHE A 157 12.10 3.76 -3.01
C PHE A 157 11.46 4.70 -4.03
N ILE A 158 11.56 4.41 -5.34
CA ILE A 158 10.91 5.22 -6.38
C ILE A 158 9.40 5.26 -6.16
N TRP A 159 8.76 4.14 -5.82
CA TRP A 159 7.34 4.12 -5.46
C TRP A 159 7.02 5.01 -4.26
N SER A 160 7.87 5.04 -3.24
CA SER A 160 7.69 5.93 -2.08
C SER A 160 7.77 7.41 -2.44
N VAL A 161 8.66 7.78 -3.36
CA VAL A 161 8.76 9.16 -3.88
C VAL A 161 7.50 9.53 -4.68
N ILE A 162 7.00 8.63 -5.52
CA ILE A 162 5.74 8.82 -6.26
C ILE A 162 4.57 8.99 -5.30
N ALA A 163 4.49 8.15 -4.26
CA ALA A 163 3.46 8.26 -3.22
C ALA A 163 3.55 9.60 -2.47
N ALA A 164 4.76 10.04 -2.09
CA ALA A 164 4.98 11.33 -1.44
C ALA A 164 4.48 12.49 -2.31
N ALA A 165 4.83 12.50 -3.60
CA ALA A 165 4.38 13.53 -4.54
C ALA A 165 2.85 13.56 -4.68
N ALA A 166 2.22 12.41 -4.79
CA ALA A 166 0.76 12.30 -4.84
C ALA A 166 0.09 12.78 -3.54
N LEU A 167 0.65 12.44 -2.36
CA LEU A 167 0.14 12.89 -1.07
C LEU A 167 0.29 14.39 -0.86
N ILE A 168 1.40 14.99 -1.30
CA ILE A 168 1.59 16.44 -1.29
C ILE A 168 0.53 17.11 -2.17
N TRP A 169 0.26 16.56 -3.35
CA TRP A 169 -0.80 17.05 -4.21
C TRP A 169 -2.18 16.90 -3.56
N ALA A 170 -2.48 15.75 -2.94
CA ALA A 170 -3.70 15.57 -2.15
C ALA A 170 -3.83 16.62 -1.03
N GLY A 171 -2.74 16.89 -0.30
CA GLY A 171 -2.69 17.91 0.75
C GLY A 171 -2.97 19.31 0.21
N TRP A 172 -2.42 19.66 -0.94
CA TRP A 172 -2.72 20.92 -1.63
C TRP A 172 -4.20 21.01 -2.05
N LEU A 173 -4.75 19.95 -2.66
CA LEU A 173 -6.17 19.88 -3.02
C LEU A 173 -7.09 20.03 -1.81
N ALA A 174 -6.72 19.43 -0.70
CA ALA A 174 -7.48 19.46 0.53
C ALA A 174 -7.22 20.72 1.40
N ALA A 175 -6.34 21.62 0.96
CA ALA A 175 -5.89 22.79 1.72
C ALA A 175 -5.44 22.42 3.15
N LEU A 176 -4.61 21.38 3.27
CA LEU A 176 -4.02 20.96 4.53
C LEU A 176 -2.99 22.00 5.01
N SER A 177 -2.93 22.23 6.32
CA SER A 177 -1.80 22.91 6.95
C SER A 177 -0.53 22.06 6.86
N LEU A 178 0.63 22.66 7.06
CA LEU A 178 1.90 21.94 7.04
C LEU A 178 1.91 20.78 8.05
N LEU A 179 1.41 20.98 9.26
CA LEU A 179 1.35 19.92 10.28
C LEU A 179 0.41 18.79 9.88
N GLU A 180 -0.76 19.10 9.28
CA GLU A 180 -1.67 18.07 8.74
C GLU A 180 -1.02 17.30 7.60
N LEU A 181 -0.30 17.98 6.70
CA LEU A 181 0.42 17.32 5.61
C LEU A 181 1.55 16.42 6.15
N CYS A 182 2.33 16.91 7.11
CA CYS A 182 3.36 16.11 7.78
C CYS A 182 2.74 14.84 8.42
N ALA A 183 1.58 14.95 9.06
CA ALA A 183 0.89 13.79 9.62
C ALA A 183 0.46 12.78 8.55
N VAL A 184 -0.10 13.24 7.43
CA VAL A 184 -0.47 12.36 6.30
C VAL A 184 0.77 11.62 5.77
N LEU A 185 1.85 12.36 5.52
CA LEU A 185 3.08 11.78 4.99
C LEU A 185 3.72 10.80 5.96
N SER A 186 3.80 11.14 7.24
CA SER A 186 4.38 10.28 8.26
C SER A 186 3.59 8.99 8.44
N ILE A 187 2.27 9.07 8.58
CA ILE A 187 1.41 7.89 8.74
C ILE A 187 1.51 6.98 7.50
N SER A 188 1.58 7.57 6.30
CA SER A 188 1.56 6.80 5.06
C SER A 188 2.91 6.19 4.68
N LEU A 189 4.01 6.89 4.92
CA LEU A 189 5.33 6.55 4.38
C LEU A 189 6.32 6.09 5.44
N LEU A 190 6.15 6.51 6.71
CA LEU A 190 7.06 6.15 7.79
C LEU A 190 6.51 5.01 8.66
N SER A 191 5.33 4.44 8.32
CA SER A 191 4.94 3.20 8.99
C SER A 191 6.01 2.14 8.74
N PRO A 192 6.42 1.35 9.75
CA PRO A 192 7.47 0.36 9.57
C PRO A 192 7.19 -0.62 8.44
N VAL A 193 5.93 -1.01 8.25
CA VAL A 193 5.53 -1.87 7.12
C VAL A 193 5.79 -1.18 5.78
N ALA A 194 5.44 0.11 5.63
CA ALA A 194 5.69 0.86 4.40
C ALA A 194 7.19 1.02 4.13
N VAL A 195 7.99 1.31 5.17
CA VAL A 195 9.45 1.39 5.06
C VAL A 195 10.04 0.03 4.64
N ASN A 196 9.58 -1.05 5.28
CA ASN A 196 10.08 -2.39 4.99
C ASN A 196 9.78 -2.82 3.54
N VAL A 197 8.53 -2.71 3.09
CA VAL A 197 8.19 -3.07 1.70
C VAL A 197 8.87 -2.16 0.68
N SER A 198 9.16 -0.90 1.03
CA SER A 198 9.92 0.02 0.17
C SER A 198 11.40 -0.34 0.08
N ALA A 199 11.93 -1.10 1.03
CA ALA A 199 13.31 -1.57 1.08
C ALA A 199 13.48 -3.00 0.52
N THR A 200 12.43 -3.61 0.00
CA THR A 200 12.42 -4.97 -0.56
C THR A 200 11.91 -4.97 -1.99
N VAL A 201 12.26 -6.00 -2.75
CA VAL A 201 11.71 -6.19 -4.10
C VAL A 201 10.35 -6.86 -3.96
N THR A 202 9.28 -6.07 -4.06
CA THR A 202 7.90 -6.54 -3.97
C THR A 202 6.94 -5.55 -4.62
N ASN A 203 5.84 -6.02 -5.20
CA ASN A 203 4.80 -5.13 -5.73
C ASN A 203 4.04 -4.37 -4.63
N ASP A 204 4.12 -4.82 -3.38
CA ASP A 204 3.52 -4.12 -2.23
C ASP A 204 4.11 -2.73 -2.01
N SER A 205 5.32 -2.45 -2.49
CA SER A 205 5.92 -1.12 -2.46
C SER A 205 5.09 -0.05 -3.19
N SER A 206 4.27 -0.45 -4.16
CA SER A 206 3.36 0.44 -4.89
C SER A 206 2.06 0.75 -4.13
N ALA A 207 1.79 0.07 -3.00
CA ALA A 207 0.51 0.14 -2.29
C ALA A 207 0.14 1.56 -1.82
N VAL A 208 1.10 2.25 -1.19
CA VAL A 208 0.86 3.62 -0.71
C VAL A 208 0.63 4.58 -1.88
N ALA A 209 1.34 4.40 -3.00
CA ALA A 209 1.13 5.19 -4.21
C ALA A 209 -0.26 4.95 -4.81
N ALA A 210 -0.72 3.70 -4.87
CA ALA A 210 -2.07 3.35 -5.32
C ALA A 210 -3.14 4.04 -4.46
N GLY A 211 -3.04 3.94 -3.14
CA GLY A 211 -3.95 4.63 -2.21
C GLY A 211 -3.91 6.15 -2.35
N ALA A 212 -2.72 6.73 -2.57
CA ALA A 212 -2.55 8.17 -2.79
C ALA A 212 -3.20 8.63 -4.11
N PHE A 213 -3.06 7.87 -5.20
CA PHE A 213 -3.74 8.18 -6.48
C PHE A 213 -5.26 8.13 -6.36
N VAL A 214 -5.79 7.14 -5.64
CA VAL A 214 -7.21 7.03 -5.33
C VAL A 214 -7.68 8.27 -4.54
N LEU A 215 -6.95 8.68 -3.50
CA LEU A 215 -7.27 9.85 -2.70
C LEU A 215 -7.21 11.15 -3.52
N VAL A 216 -6.17 11.36 -4.33
CA VAL A 216 -6.03 12.52 -5.22
C VAL A 216 -7.22 12.60 -6.18
N THR A 217 -7.54 11.51 -6.86
CA THR A 217 -8.61 11.46 -7.85
C THR A 217 -9.97 11.79 -7.21
N TYR A 218 -10.24 11.23 -6.02
CA TYR A 218 -11.41 11.58 -5.23
C TYR A 218 -11.47 13.07 -4.89
N LEU A 219 -10.36 13.65 -4.41
CA LEU A 219 -10.29 15.07 -4.04
C LEU A 219 -10.45 15.99 -5.25
N VAL A 220 -9.89 15.62 -6.42
CA VAL A 220 -10.09 16.38 -7.66
C VAL A 220 -11.55 16.35 -8.10
N ALA A 221 -12.19 15.17 -8.08
CA ALA A 221 -13.60 15.03 -8.43
C ALA A 221 -14.49 15.90 -7.52
N ARG A 222 -14.22 15.87 -6.20
CA ARG A 222 -14.90 16.68 -5.20
C ARG A 222 -14.71 18.18 -5.41
N ARG A 223 -13.48 18.62 -5.73
CA ARG A 223 -13.20 20.03 -5.93
C ARG A 223 -13.84 20.60 -7.20
N ARG A 224 -13.92 19.79 -8.26
CA ARG A 224 -14.50 20.18 -9.54
C ARG A 224 -16.00 20.00 -9.61
N ASP A 225 -16.62 19.34 -8.61
CA ASP A 225 -18.02 18.90 -8.62
C ASP A 225 -18.42 18.15 -9.90
N ARG A 226 -17.47 17.33 -10.40
CA ARG A 226 -17.66 16.52 -11.61
C ARG A 226 -17.42 15.06 -11.30
N PRO A 227 -18.16 14.14 -11.89
CA PRO A 227 -18.04 12.70 -11.61
C PRO A 227 -16.71 12.10 -12.04
N LEU A 228 -15.98 12.70 -12.98
CA LEU A 228 -14.69 12.22 -13.51
C LEU A 228 -14.66 10.70 -13.75
N LEU A 229 -15.71 10.14 -14.36
CA LEU A 229 -15.91 8.70 -14.53
C LEU A 229 -14.74 8.02 -15.26
N VAL A 230 -14.31 8.60 -16.39
CA VAL A 230 -13.22 8.04 -17.19
C VAL A 230 -11.90 8.06 -16.42
N ILE A 231 -11.57 9.17 -15.76
CA ILE A 231 -10.35 9.28 -14.96
C ILE A 231 -10.43 8.31 -13.78
N GLY A 232 -11.58 8.22 -13.11
CA GLY A 232 -11.82 7.25 -12.04
C GLY A 232 -11.61 5.81 -12.51
N LEU A 233 -12.20 5.45 -13.66
CA LEU A 233 -12.03 4.13 -14.25
C LEU A 233 -10.55 3.82 -14.55
N LEU A 234 -9.84 4.75 -15.19
CA LEU A 234 -8.42 4.58 -15.52
C LEU A 234 -7.55 4.43 -14.27
N VAL A 235 -7.75 5.29 -13.26
CA VAL A 235 -7.01 5.17 -11.99
C VAL A 235 -7.35 3.84 -11.30
N GLY A 236 -8.60 3.41 -11.34
CA GLY A 236 -8.99 2.08 -10.85
C GLY A 236 -8.26 0.96 -11.58
N VAL A 237 -8.29 0.93 -12.92
CA VAL A 237 -7.59 -0.08 -13.73
C VAL A 237 -6.08 -0.10 -13.38
N LEU A 238 -5.45 1.07 -13.30
CA LEU A 238 -4.03 1.16 -12.91
C LEU A 238 -3.79 0.59 -11.50
N THR A 239 -4.68 0.90 -10.55
CA THR A 239 -4.58 0.39 -9.18
C THR A 239 -4.72 -1.14 -9.14
N GLY A 240 -5.68 -1.72 -9.89
CA GLY A 240 -5.85 -3.17 -10.02
C GLY A 240 -4.67 -3.84 -10.72
N LEU A 241 -4.06 -3.16 -11.71
CA LEU A 241 -2.86 -3.64 -12.41
C LEU A 241 -1.55 -3.42 -11.60
N MET A 242 -1.57 -2.72 -10.48
CA MET A 242 -0.48 -2.75 -9.50
C MET A 242 -0.58 -3.99 -8.62
N LYS A 243 -1.77 -4.25 -8.05
CA LYS A 243 -2.10 -5.45 -7.28
C LYS A 243 -3.62 -5.53 -7.10
N GLY A 244 -4.21 -6.73 -7.26
CA GLY A 244 -5.67 -6.90 -7.16
C GLY A 244 -6.27 -6.44 -5.84
N LEU A 245 -5.61 -6.73 -4.73
CA LEU A 245 -6.08 -6.35 -3.39
C LEU A 245 -6.10 -4.84 -3.14
N PHE A 246 -5.45 -4.03 -3.98
CA PHE A 246 -5.50 -2.57 -3.83
C PHE A 246 -6.88 -1.97 -4.15
N VAL A 247 -7.81 -2.75 -4.68
CA VAL A 247 -9.24 -2.40 -4.77
C VAL A 247 -9.83 -1.96 -3.42
N VAL A 248 -9.22 -2.36 -2.30
CA VAL A 248 -9.67 -1.97 -0.95
C VAL A 248 -9.67 -0.46 -0.75
N ALA A 249 -8.76 0.29 -1.36
CA ALA A 249 -8.70 1.74 -1.20
C ALA A 249 -9.91 2.46 -1.83
N PRO A 250 -10.25 2.30 -3.12
CA PRO A 250 -11.46 2.89 -3.69
C PRO A 250 -12.74 2.31 -3.07
N PHE A 251 -12.78 1.02 -2.72
CA PHE A 251 -13.91 0.42 -2.01
C PHE A 251 -14.16 1.12 -0.66
N THR A 252 -13.12 1.32 0.14
CA THR A 252 -13.22 2.02 1.43
C THR A 252 -13.74 3.46 1.26
N LEU A 253 -13.27 4.20 0.26
CA LEU A 253 -13.80 5.52 -0.03
C LEU A 253 -15.27 5.48 -0.44
N LEU A 254 -15.68 4.48 -1.26
CA LEU A 254 -17.08 4.30 -1.67
C LEU A 254 -17.96 4.08 -0.45
N VAL A 255 -17.60 3.14 0.41
CA VAL A 255 -18.30 2.87 1.68
C VAL A 255 -18.39 4.15 2.53
N GLY A 256 -17.28 4.88 2.67
CA GLY A 256 -17.23 6.12 3.47
C GLY A 256 -18.15 7.22 2.95
N VAL A 257 -18.22 7.40 1.63
CA VAL A 257 -19.12 8.39 1.00
C VAL A 257 -20.58 7.98 1.19
N VAL A 258 -20.90 6.69 1.01
CA VAL A 258 -22.26 6.16 1.24
C VAL A 258 -22.69 6.35 2.70
N LEU A 259 -21.84 5.93 3.64
CA LEU A 259 -22.14 6.08 5.06
C LEU A 259 -22.28 7.55 5.49
N ALA A 260 -21.50 8.46 4.91
CA ALA A 260 -21.62 9.88 5.17
C ALA A 260 -22.97 10.47 4.72
N ASP A 261 -23.49 10.03 3.57
CA ASP A 261 -24.79 10.48 3.09
C ASP A 261 -25.94 9.84 3.87
N VAL A 262 -25.84 8.57 4.26
CA VAL A 262 -26.78 7.92 5.16
C VAL A 262 -26.85 8.64 6.52
N ALA A 263 -25.69 8.93 7.11
CA ALA A 263 -25.61 9.66 8.39
C ALA A 263 -26.20 11.08 8.30
N ALA A 264 -26.04 11.72 7.14
CA ALA A 264 -26.62 13.03 6.87
C ALA A 264 -28.13 12.98 6.46
N ARG A 265 -28.75 11.80 6.46
CA ARG A 265 -30.12 11.56 6.00
C ARG A 265 -30.43 12.15 4.61
N ARG A 266 -29.42 12.16 3.74
CA ARG A 266 -29.56 12.70 2.39
C ARG A 266 -30.11 11.64 1.47
N LYS A 267 -31.20 11.98 0.74
CA LYS A 267 -31.69 11.15 -0.35
C LYS A 267 -31.02 11.65 -1.65
N PRO A 268 -30.09 10.90 -2.25
CA PRO A 268 -29.47 11.32 -3.48
C PRO A 268 -30.50 11.28 -4.64
N THR A 269 -30.61 12.35 -5.39
CA THR A 269 -31.20 12.33 -6.71
C THR A 269 -30.28 11.63 -7.70
N LYS A 270 -30.77 11.21 -8.88
CA LYS A 270 -29.93 10.58 -9.92
C LYS A 270 -28.69 11.44 -10.25
N ALA A 271 -28.87 12.76 -10.42
CA ALA A 271 -27.77 13.67 -10.73
C ALA A 271 -26.77 13.77 -9.58
N THR A 272 -27.22 13.88 -8.33
CA THR A 272 -26.35 13.90 -7.15
C THR A 272 -25.70 12.54 -6.88
N PHE A 273 -26.34 11.43 -7.28
CA PHE A 273 -25.72 10.11 -7.19
C PHE A 273 -24.49 10.04 -8.09
N VAL A 274 -24.62 10.35 -9.38
CA VAL A 274 -23.51 10.30 -10.33
C VAL A 274 -22.38 11.26 -9.95
N SER A 275 -22.69 12.50 -9.51
CA SER A 275 -21.65 13.46 -9.13
C SER A 275 -20.89 13.08 -7.87
N ARG A 276 -21.51 12.35 -6.94
CA ARG A 276 -20.90 11.99 -5.65
C ARG A 276 -20.22 10.64 -5.63
N TYR A 277 -20.86 9.65 -6.21
CA TYR A 277 -20.40 8.26 -6.16
C TYR A 277 -19.68 7.84 -7.44
N GLY A 278 -20.00 8.49 -8.56
CA GLY A 278 -19.59 8.03 -9.89
C GLY A 278 -18.07 7.83 -10.00
N CYS A 279 -17.28 8.80 -9.53
CA CYS A 279 -15.82 8.70 -9.58
C CYS A 279 -15.28 7.50 -8.76
N VAL A 280 -15.79 7.34 -7.53
CA VAL A 280 -15.28 6.31 -6.61
C VAL A 280 -15.77 4.93 -7.04
N LEU A 281 -17.02 4.84 -7.51
CA LEU A 281 -17.56 3.62 -8.10
C LEU A 281 -16.77 3.21 -9.34
N ALA A 282 -16.47 4.17 -10.22
CA ALA A 282 -15.66 3.93 -11.42
C ALA A 282 -14.24 3.45 -11.06
N MET A 283 -13.61 4.01 -10.01
CA MET A 283 -12.32 3.52 -9.51
C MET A 283 -12.44 2.07 -8.99
N THR A 284 -13.48 1.76 -8.23
CA THR A 284 -13.67 0.39 -7.69
C THR A 284 -13.90 -0.61 -8.82
N VAL A 285 -14.80 -0.28 -9.75
CA VAL A 285 -15.06 -1.14 -10.93
C VAL A 285 -13.80 -1.26 -11.79
N GLY A 286 -13.08 -0.17 -12.02
CA GLY A 286 -11.83 -0.19 -12.77
C GLY A 286 -10.78 -1.11 -12.15
N ALA A 287 -10.63 -1.09 -10.81
CA ALA A 287 -9.67 -1.97 -10.12
C ALA A 287 -10.06 -3.45 -10.28
N ILE A 288 -11.34 -3.78 -10.14
CA ILE A 288 -11.84 -5.14 -10.35
C ILE A 288 -11.62 -5.58 -11.80
N VAL A 289 -11.96 -4.73 -12.77
CA VAL A 289 -11.81 -5.04 -14.20
C VAL A 289 -10.33 -5.19 -14.57
N GLY A 290 -9.47 -4.28 -14.09
CA GLY A 290 -8.03 -4.33 -14.38
C GLY A 290 -7.38 -5.61 -13.87
N TYR A 291 -7.66 -5.97 -12.63
CA TYR A 291 -7.13 -7.21 -12.04
C TYR A 291 -7.79 -8.45 -12.67
N GLY A 292 -9.10 -8.46 -12.86
CA GLY A 292 -9.79 -9.59 -13.49
C GLY A 292 -9.30 -9.87 -14.91
N ALA A 293 -9.06 -8.83 -15.71
CA ALA A 293 -8.47 -8.98 -17.04
C ALA A 293 -7.05 -9.55 -16.97
N TRP A 294 -6.27 -9.18 -15.95
CA TRP A 294 -4.94 -9.74 -15.72
C TRP A 294 -5.01 -11.24 -15.39
N ILE A 295 -5.89 -11.65 -14.44
CA ILE A 295 -6.04 -13.07 -14.08
C ILE A 295 -6.43 -13.92 -15.30
N VAL A 296 -7.39 -13.46 -16.10
CA VAL A 296 -7.76 -14.15 -17.35
C VAL A 296 -6.55 -14.29 -18.29
N LEU A 297 -5.69 -13.28 -18.37
CA LEU A 297 -4.46 -13.34 -19.18
C LEU A 297 -3.46 -14.34 -18.60
N VAL A 298 -3.29 -14.38 -17.28
CA VAL A 298 -2.39 -15.33 -16.59
C VAL A 298 -2.85 -16.75 -16.84
N ASP A 299 -4.14 -17.04 -16.62
CA ASP A 299 -4.70 -18.37 -16.82
C ASP A 299 -4.58 -18.83 -18.27
N ALA A 300 -4.83 -17.95 -19.25
CA ALA A 300 -4.70 -18.25 -20.66
C ALA A 300 -3.25 -18.57 -21.09
N ARG A 301 -2.25 -18.14 -20.31
CA ARG A 301 -0.82 -18.33 -20.58
C ARG A 301 -0.18 -19.41 -19.70
N ALA A 302 -0.90 -19.96 -18.74
CA ALA A 302 -0.39 -20.93 -17.79
C ALA A 302 0.15 -22.19 -18.51
N VAL A 303 1.34 -22.61 -18.12
CA VAL A 303 1.97 -23.86 -18.60
C VAL A 303 1.51 -25.03 -17.73
N VAL A 304 1.36 -24.76 -16.43
CA VAL A 304 0.87 -25.70 -15.44
C VAL A 304 -0.21 -25.01 -14.64
N SER A 305 -1.27 -25.73 -14.29
CA SER A 305 -2.34 -25.14 -13.48
C SER A 305 -1.82 -24.68 -12.12
N THR A 306 -2.32 -23.54 -11.67
CA THR A 306 -1.97 -22.96 -10.36
C THR A 306 -2.15 -23.97 -9.21
N SER A 307 -3.14 -24.86 -9.31
CA SER A 307 -3.36 -25.92 -8.32
C SER A 307 -2.19 -26.91 -8.20
N VAL A 308 -1.51 -27.24 -9.31
CA VAL A 308 -0.33 -28.13 -9.29
C VAL A 308 0.84 -27.42 -8.62
N VAL A 309 1.05 -26.15 -8.93
CA VAL A 309 2.11 -25.34 -8.30
C VAL A 309 1.85 -25.19 -6.80
N LEU A 310 0.61 -24.92 -6.41
CA LEU A 310 0.22 -24.81 -5.01
C LEU A 310 0.38 -26.13 -4.24
N HIS A 311 0.15 -27.29 -4.87
CA HIS A 311 0.41 -28.60 -4.25
C HIS A 311 1.90 -28.86 -4.02
N ALA A 312 2.77 -28.25 -4.83
CA ALA A 312 4.22 -28.32 -4.59
C ALA A 312 4.68 -27.50 -3.38
N LEU A 313 3.84 -26.58 -2.89
CA LEU A 313 4.03 -25.87 -1.63
C LEU A 313 3.82 -26.81 -0.44
N GLN A 314 4.81 -27.62 -0.14
CA GLN A 314 4.80 -28.48 1.03
C GLN A 314 4.72 -27.63 2.30
N GLY A 315 3.65 -27.82 3.06
CA GLY A 315 3.48 -27.19 4.38
C GLY A 315 2.18 -26.40 4.57
N PHE A 316 1.44 -26.07 3.53
CA PHE A 316 0.09 -25.56 3.69
C PHE A 316 -0.91 -26.70 3.85
N SER A 317 -1.56 -26.78 5.01
CA SER A 317 -2.61 -27.76 5.21
C SER A 317 -3.88 -27.34 4.46
N THR A 318 -4.35 -28.18 3.56
CA THR A 318 -5.70 -28.00 2.99
C THR A 318 -6.74 -28.20 4.08
N THR A 319 -7.74 -27.31 4.10
CA THR A 319 -8.83 -27.37 5.08
C THR A 319 -10.16 -27.52 4.36
N GLY A 320 -11.16 -28.07 5.06
CA GLY A 320 -12.51 -28.21 4.51
C GLY A 320 -13.32 -26.89 4.54
N HIS A 321 -12.82 -25.85 5.19
CA HIS A 321 -13.49 -24.56 5.33
C HIS A 321 -12.53 -23.48 5.84
N VAL A 322 -12.86 -22.22 5.59
CA VAL A 322 -12.18 -21.06 6.20
C VAL A 322 -12.54 -21.00 7.69
N ARG A 323 -11.56 -21.01 8.56
CA ARG A 323 -11.79 -20.92 10.01
C ARG A 323 -12.06 -19.48 10.42
N PRO A 324 -13.03 -19.24 11.32
CA PRO A 324 -13.25 -17.90 11.89
C PRO A 324 -12.00 -17.30 12.54
N THR A 325 -11.15 -18.14 13.14
CA THR A 325 -9.87 -17.71 13.73
C THR A 325 -8.91 -17.13 12.71
N THR A 326 -8.93 -17.62 11.47
CA THR A 326 -8.10 -17.08 10.37
C THR A 326 -8.53 -15.67 10.00
N ILE A 327 -9.84 -15.42 9.97
CA ILE A 327 -10.37 -14.06 9.75
C ILE A 327 -10.00 -13.15 10.92
N LEU A 328 -10.15 -13.59 12.16
CA LEU A 328 -9.78 -12.82 13.35
C LEU A 328 -8.28 -12.50 13.37
N ASN A 329 -7.43 -13.49 13.10
CA ASN A 329 -5.99 -13.28 12.96
C ASN A 329 -5.66 -12.30 11.82
N GLY A 330 -6.41 -12.32 10.72
CA GLY A 330 -6.29 -11.35 9.64
C GLY A 330 -6.61 -9.93 10.10
N VAL A 331 -7.72 -9.73 10.83
CA VAL A 331 -8.07 -8.41 11.41
C VAL A 331 -7.00 -7.96 12.40
N GLU A 332 -6.55 -8.84 13.29
CA GLU A 332 -5.47 -8.56 14.23
C GLU A 332 -4.19 -8.19 13.48
N SER A 333 -3.81 -8.97 12.49
CA SER A 333 -2.64 -8.73 11.64
C SER A 333 -2.68 -7.34 11.00
N GLU A 334 -3.78 -6.95 10.38
CA GLU A 334 -3.94 -5.66 9.73
C GLU A 334 -3.97 -4.47 10.71
N LEU A 335 -4.51 -4.66 11.91
CA LEU A 335 -4.54 -3.63 12.95
C LEU A 335 -3.21 -3.53 13.70
N SER A 336 -2.56 -4.66 13.93
CA SER A 336 -1.33 -4.73 14.73
C SER A 336 -0.09 -4.38 13.92
N GLY A 337 -0.17 -4.41 12.62
CA GLY A 337 1.01 -4.32 11.79
C GLY A 337 1.91 -5.55 11.95
N LEU A 338 3.07 -5.59 11.32
CA LEU A 338 4.04 -6.69 11.41
C LEU A 338 4.59 -6.94 12.85
N ILE A 339 3.78 -6.81 13.87
CA ILE A 339 4.20 -6.83 15.27
C ILE A 339 4.85 -8.14 15.68
N ALA A 340 4.42 -9.26 15.11
CA ALA A 340 5.03 -10.56 15.39
C ALA A 340 6.52 -10.63 14.96
N TRP A 341 6.95 -9.68 14.10
CA TRP A 341 8.28 -9.66 13.49
C TRP A 341 9.17 -8.51 13.94
N VAL A 342 8.56 -7.48 14.58
CA VAL A 342 9.29 -6.28 15.01
C VAL A 342 9.01 -6.03 16.50
N PRO A 343 9.88 -6.48 17.39
CA PRO A 343 9.77 -6.15 18.82
C PRO A 343 10.17 -4.68 19.06
N ALA A 344 9.38 -3.74 18.57
CA ALA A 344 9.56 -2.32 18.78
C ALA A 344 8.38 -1.74 19.57
N PRO A 345 8.48 -1.56 20.89
CA PRO A 345 7.37 -1.12 21.74
C PRO A 345 6.80 0.24 21.31
N LEU A 346 7.63 1.14 20.78
CA LEU A 346 7.17 2.45 20.30
C LEU A 346 6.29 2.34 19.06
N TYR A 347 6.51 1.33 18.25
CA TYR A 347 5.65 1.03 17.12
C TYR A 347 4.24 0.58 17.54
N TRP A 348 4.14 -0.24 18.59
CA TRP A 348 2.87 -0.62 19.18
C TRP A 348 2.10 0.61 19.68
N ILE A 349 2.79 1.50 20.40
CA ILE A 349 2.20 2.74 20.91
C ILE A 349 1.69 3.59 19.74
N TRP A 350 2.44 3.68 18.65
CA TRP A 350 2.00 4.44 17.47
C TRP A 350 0.78 3.81 16.79
N ASN A 351 0.79 2.51 16.54
CA ASN A 351 -0.37 1.82 15.96
C ASN A 351 -1.60 1.95 16.85
N LEU A 352 -1.44 1.75 18.16
CA LEU A 352 -2.53 1.93 19.12
C LEU A 352 -3.05 3.37 19.09
N ALA A 353 -2.18 4.36 18.98
CA ALA A 353 -2.59 5.76 18.87
C ALA A 353 -3.34 6.05 17.56
N VAL A 354 -2.88 5.52 16.42
CA VAL A 354 -3.53 5.67 15.10
C VAL A 354 -4.91 5.01 15.12
N TYR A 355 -4.99 3.71 15.38
CA TYR A 355 -6.24 2.98 15.35
C TYR A 355 -7.16 3.31 16.53
N GLY A 356 -6.60 3.60 17.70
CA GLY A 356 -7.35 4.09 18.84
C GLY A 356 -7.99 5.46 18.58
N SER A 357 -7.32 6.35 17.85
CA SER A 357 -7.92 7.62 17.41
C SER A 357 -9.06 7.41 16.42
N LEU A 358 -8.90 6.48 15.45
CA LEU A 358 -9.98 6.11 14.54
C LEU A 358 -11.18 5.50 15.29
N ALA A 359 -10.93 4.56 16.21
CA ALA A 359 -11.97 3.96 17.04
C ALA A 359 -12.65 5.00 17.93
N GLY A 360 -11.87 5.91 18.52
CA GLY A 360 -12.41 7.05 19.28
C GLY A 360 -13.35 7.93 18.47
N MET A 361 -13.05 8.18 17.19
CA MET A 361 -13.97 8.90 16.30
C MET A 361 -15.28 8.15 16.03
N VAL A 362 -15.23 6.82 16.02
CA VAL A 362 -16.43 5.98 15.82
C VAL A 362 -17.30 5.97 17.07
N VAL A 363 -16.68 5.75 18.23
CA VAL A 363 -17.40 5.50 19.50
C VAL A 363 -17.78 6.81 20.20
N LEU A 364 -16.80 7.68 20.39
CA LEU A 364 -17.00 8.93 21.07
C LEU A 364 -17.61 9.92 20.07
N GLN A 365 -18.87 10.24 20.25
CA GLN A 365 -19.48 11.37 19.54
C GLN A 365 -18.72 12.63 19.96
N GLY A 366 -17.54 12.82 19.37
CA GLY A 366 -16.65 13.90 19.73
C GLY A 366 -17.32 15.25 19.51
N PRO A 367 -16.92 16.30 20.27
CA PRO A 367 -17.50 17.64 20.22
C PRO A 367 -17.40 18.31 18.85
N VAL A 368 -16.83 17.63 17.87
CA VAL A 368 -16.48 18.23 16.57
C VAL A 368 -17.52 17.95 15.50
N GLY A 369 -18.64 17.26 15.81
CA GLY A 369 -19.83 17.21 14.92
C GLY A 369 -19.57 17.00 13.42
N ARG A 370 -18.59 16.16 13.04
CA ARG A 370 -18.25 15.90 11.63
C ARG A 370 -18.64 14.47 11.24
N PRO A 371 -19.95 14.21 10.95
CA PRO A 371 -20.45 12.87 10.66
C PRO A 371 -19.72 12.20 9.49
N GLN A 372 -19.18 12.98 8.57
CA GLN A 372 -18.43 12.48 7.42
C GLN A 372 -17.07 11.85 7.82
N LEU A 373 -16.34 12.42 8.80
CA LEU A 373 -15.10 11.83 9.27
C LEU A 373 -15.36 10.54 10.05
N ARG A 374 -16.43 10.51 10.85
CA ARG A 374 -16.89 9.30 11.52
C ARG A 374 -17.26 8.21 10.51
N ALA A 375 -18.01 8.55 9.47
CA ALA A 375 -18.37 7.64 8.40
C ALA A 375 -17.12 7.08 7.70
N MET A 376 -16.13 7.93 7.46
CA MET A 376 -14.87 7.49 6.84
C MET A 376 -14.05 6.60 7.79
N ALA A 377 -14.02 6.89 9.09
CA ALA A 377 -13.35 6.03 10.07
C ALA A 377 -14.03 4.64 10.14
N ILE A 378 -15.35 4.57 10.12
CA ILE A 378 -16.09 3.29 10.01
C ILE A 378 -15.72 2.58 8.71
N ALA A 379 -15.68 3.28 7.59
CA ALA A 379 -15.34 2.70 6.30
C ALA A 379 -13.94 2.10 6.27
N ILE A 380 -12.96 2.71 6.95
CA ILE A 380 -11.60 2.16 7.09
C ILE A 380 -11.66 0.79 7.80
N PHE A 381 -12.38 0.68 8.91
CA PHE A 381 -12.54 -0.61 9.59
C PHE A 381 -13.29 -1.63 8.73
N VAL A 382 -14.31 -1.20 7.96
CA VAL A 382 -14.98 -2.07 6.98
C VAL A 382 -14.01 -2.53 5.89
N GLY A 383 -13.13 -1.67 5.40
CA GLY A 383 -12.09 -2.03 4.44
C GLY A 383 -11.11 -3.06 4.98
N ILE A 384 -10.63 -2.89 6.21
CA ILE A 384 -9.77 -3.85 6.90
C ILE A 384 -10.48 -5.20 7.06
N LEU A 385 -11.73 -5.18 7.53
CA LEU A 385 -12.52 -6.40 7.67
C LEU A 385 -12.78 -7.08 6.31
N ALA A 386 -13.04 -6.28 5.27
CA ALA A 386 -13.23 -6.82 3.92
C ALA A 386 -11.97 -7.55 3.41
N LEU A 387 -10.77 -7.02 3.67
CA LEU A 387 -9.52 -7.72 3.35
C LEU A 387 -9.37 -9.01 4.15
N ALA A 388 -9.60 -8.94 5.47
CA ALA A 388 -9.47 -10.08 6.37
C ALA A 388 -10.43 -11.23 6.05
N VAL A 389 -11.56 -10.92 5.39
CA VAL A 389 -12.54 -11.92 4.92
C VAL A 389 -12.23 -12.35 3.49
N ALA A 390 -12.03 -11.40 2.57
CA ALA A 390 -11.89 -11.70 1.15
C ALA A 390 -10.64 -12.52 0.84
N PHE A 391 -9.52 -12.21 1.48
CA PHE A 391 -8.26 -12.90 1.22
C PHE A 391 -8.31 -14.41 1.58
N PRO A 392 -8.71 -14.83 2.80
CA PRO A 392 -8.84 -16.25 3.11
C PRO A 392 -9.88 -16.95 2.23
N VAL A 393 -11.00 -16.27 1.89
CA VAL A 393 -12.05 -16.85 1.02
C VAL A 393 -11.53 -17.09 -0.38
N LEU A 394 -10.76 -16.16 -0.95
CA LEU A 394 -10.15 -16.34 -2.27
C LEU A 394 -9.12 -17.47 -2.27
N ASN A 395 -8.19 -17.48 -1.31
CA ASN A 395 -7.21 -18.56 -1.18
C ASN A 395 -7.87 -19.94 -0.98
N PHE A 396 -8.98 -19.99 -0.24
CA PHE A 396 -9.74 -21.21 -0.08
C PHE A 396 -10.41 -21.64 -1.37
N ALA A 397 -10.97 -20.71 -2.13
CA ALA A 397 -11.61 -21.00 -3.43
C ALA A 397 -10.59 -21.51 -4.47
N GLU A 398 -9.36 -20.98 -4.45
CA GLU A 398 -8.30 -21.35 -5.40
C GLU A 398 -7.61 -22.67 -5.06
N GLY A 399 -7.36 -22.97 -3.80
CA GLY A 399 -6.54 -24.11 -3.41
C GLY A 399 -6.91 -24.78 -2.10
N HIS A 400 -8.04 -24.43 -1.48
CA HIS A 400 -8.46 -24.92 -0.16
C HIS A 400 -7.50 -24.59 0.99
N TYR A 401 -6.72 -23.51 0.84
CA TYR A 401 -5.81 -23.04 1.89
C TYR A 401 -6.50 -22.04 2.83
N ASP A 402 -6.34 -22.28 4.12
CA ASP A 402 -6.82 -21.36 5.16
C ASP A 402 -5.66 -20.52 5.69
N PHE A 403 -5.47 -19.35 5.10
CA PHE A 403 -4.35 -18.47 5.36
C PHE A 403 -4.83 -17.06 5.73
N ALA A 404 -4.30 -16.50 6.82
CA ALA A 404 -4.64 -15.15 7.26
C ALA A 404 -4.01 -14.10 6.33
N VAL A 405 -4.74 -13.00 6.12
CA VAL A 405 -4.23 -11.90 5.30
C VAL A 405 -2.96 -11.30 5.90
N PRO A 406 -1.90 -11.12 5.11
CA PRO A 406 -0.68 -10.43 5.57
C PRO A 406 -0.93 -8.95 5.82
N THR A 407 -0.34 -8.40 6.87
CA THR A 407 -0.45 -7.00 7.31
C THR A 407 -0.18 -5.97 6.22
N ARG A 408 0.72 -6.27 5.31
CA ARG A 408 1.13 -5.37 4.22
C ARG A 408 0.00 -5.04 3.24
N TYR A 409 -1.11 -5.78 3.28
CA TYR A 409 -2.21 -5.60 2.31
C TYR A 409 -3.14 -4.44 2.64
N ALA A 410 -3.14 -3.93 3.89
CA ALA A 410 -3.82 -2.69 4.26
C ALA A 410 -3.05 -1.41 3.91
N LEU A 411 -1.80 -1.49 3.43
CA LEU A 411 -0.99 -0.32 3.06
C LEU A 411 -1.70 0.68 2.14
N PRO A 412 -2.54 0.29 1.16
CA PRO A 412 -3.27 1.26 0.32
C PRO A 412 -4.27 2.11 1.10
N LEU A 413 -4.63 1.73 2.34
CA LEU A 413 -5.50 2.51 3.21
C LEU A 413 -4.76 3.62 3.96
N LEU A 414 -3.44 3.54 4.13
CA LEU A 414 -2.66 4.51 4.89
C LEU A 414 -2.85 5.97 4.42
N PRO A 415 -2.89 6.30 3.12
CA PRO A 415 -3.23 7.64 2.65
C PRO A 415 -4.58 8.15 3.14
N ILE A 416 -5.59 7.28 3.17
CA ILE A 416 -6.94 7.61 3.62
C ILE A 416 -6.96 7.77 5.14
N ILE A 417 -6.30 6.87 5.87
CA ILE A 417 -6.12 6.93 7.33
C ILE A 417 -5.44 8.24 7.72
N GLY A 418 -4.29 8.52 7.11
CA GLY A 418 -3.55 9.76 7.36
C GLY A 418 -4.39 11.00 7.11
N TYR A 419 -5.12 11.04 6.01
CA TYR A 419 -6.02 12.15 5.66
C TYR A 419 -7.16 12.32 6.69
N VAL A 420 -7.81 11.24 7.09
CA VAL A 420 -8.91 11.28 8.08
C VAL A 420 -8.40 11.76 9.44
N LEU A 421 -7.26 11.25 9.90
CA LEU A 421 -6.64 11.66 11.16
C LEU A 421 -6.17 13.11 11.12
N ALA A 422 -5.52 13.53 10.03
CA ALA A 422 -5.09 14.91 9.86
C ALA A 422 -6.26 15.92 9.93
N ARG A 423 -7.42 15.53 9.41
CA ARG A 423 -8.63 16.35 9.43
C ARG A 423 -9.41 16.31 10.75
N SER A 424 -9.20 15.30 11.56
CA SER A 424 -9.94 15.12 12.83
C SER A 424 -9.17 15.62 14.04
N LEU A 425 -7.87 15.36 14.07
CA LEU A 425 -7.01 15.76 15.16
C LEU A 425 -6.61 17.25 15.06
N ARG A 426 -6.35 17.86 16.18
CA ARG A 426 -5.93 19.26 16.26
C ARG A 426 -4.79 19.43 17.28
N GLY A 427 -3.96 20.44 17.06
CA GLY A 427 -2.95 20.87 18.01
C GLY A 427 -2.01 19.72 18.43
N ARG A 428 -1.90 19.48 19.73
CA ARG A 428 -0.95 18.50 20.29
C ARG A 428 -1.19 17.07 19.84
N GLY A 429 -2.45 16.64 19.68
CA GLY A 429 -2.76 15.29 19.24
C GLY A 429 -2.24 14.99 17.82
N LEU A 430 -2.39 15.96 16.91
CA LEU A 430 -1.86 15.84 15.55
C LEU A 430 -0.32 15.84 15.55
N LEU A 431 0.33 16.65 16.37
CA LEU A 431 1.78 16.67 16.53
C LEU A 431 2.31 15.32 17.05
N VAL A 432 1.67 14.76 18.06
CA VAL A 432 2.09 13.48 18.66
C VAL A 432 1.98 12.35 17.65
N ILE A 433 0.81 12.17 17.02
CA ILE A 433 0.57 11.03 16.12
C ILE A 433 1.27 11.22 14.77
N GLY A 434 1.32 12.45 14.28
CA GLY A 434 1.85 12.74 12.93
C GLY A 434 3.35 13.04 12.87
N ALA A 435 4.01 13.31 13.99
CA ALA A 435 5.43 13.64 13.99
C ALA A 435 6.23 12.92 15.09
N ILE A 436 5.81 13.03 16.35
CA ILE A 436 6.61 12.53 17.48
C ILE A 436 6.66 10.99 17.48
N LEU A 437 5.50 10.33 17.48
CA LEU A 437 5.45 8.87 17.53
C LEU A 437 6.07 8.20 16.28
N PRO A 438 5.81 8.68 15.03
CA PRO A 438 6.51 8.14 13.87
C PRO A 438 8.02 8.31 13.94
N ALA A 439 8.52 9.46 14.37
CA ALA A 439 9.95 9.69 14.52
C ALA A 439 10.57 8.76 15.56
N LEU A 440 9.91 8.56 16.70
CA LEU A 440 10.36 7.65 17.74
C LEU A 440 10.30 6.18 17.28
N ALA A 441 9.24 5.78 16.58
CA ALA A 441 9.10 4.43 16.05
C ALA A 441 10.19 4.11 15.01
N VAL A 442 10.47 5.06 14.11
CA VAL A 442 11.58 4.93 13.14
C VAL A 442 12.93 4.88 13.85
N PHE A 443 13.14 5.73 14.87
CA PHE A 443 14.36 5.73 15.66
C PHE A 443 14.56 4.37 16.36
N ASP A 444 13.53 3.87 17.05
CA ASP A 444 13.52 2.57 17.70
C ASP A 444 13.85 1.46 16.70
N GLN A 445 13.22 1.49 15.53
CA GLN A 445 13.44 0.55 14.44
C GLN A 445 14.89 0.54 13.92
N VAL A 446 15.50 1.72 13.76
CA VAL A 446 16.87 1.85 13.27
C VAL A 446 17.90 1.47 14.35
N TYR A 447 17.60 1.74 15.62
CA TYR A 447 18.54 1.54 16.73
C TYR A 447 18.55 0.14 17.30
N THR A 448 17.37 -0.52 17.34
CA THR A 448 17.25 -1.85 17.99
C THR A 448 17.73 -3.00 17.13
N ASN A 449 18.14 -2.72 15.87
CA ASN A 449 18.67 -3.75 14.95
C ASN A 449 17.74 -4.95 14.74
N GLN A 450 16.43 -4.74 14.82
CA GLN A 450 15.45 -5.83 14.88
C GLN A 450 14.62 -5.89 13.59
N PHE A 451 15.29 -6.05 12.47
CA PHE A 451 14.71 -6.47 11.20
C PHE A 451 15.40 -7.72 10.67
#